data_f3cb065c570d8b73b519c24738d5aac6
#
_entry.id   f3cb065c570d8b73b519c24738d5aac6
#
_cell.length_a   1.000
_cell.length_b   1.000
_cell.length_c   1.000
_cell.angle_alpha   90.00
_cell.angle_beta   90.00
_cell.angle_gamma   90.00
#
_symmetry.space_group_name_H-M   'P 1'
#
loop_
_entity.id
_entity.type
_entity.pdbx_description
1 polymer ?
#
loop_
_entity_poly.entity_id
_entity_poly.type
_entity_poly.pdbx_seq_one_letter_code
_entity_poly.pdbx_strand_id
1 'polypeptide(L)'
;MSELFYENYMKASEKFKQLAQSSQAYAAWKNAAMAAGALDKKTKELIALGASCAIQCEYCIDSHAQKAKAYGATEQEVTEVIQVATVVKAGSTISYGIKALEHY
;
A
#
# COMPACT_ATOMS: atom_id res chain seq x y z
N MET A 1 -13.08 -1.04 -4.58
CA MET A 1 -13.40 0.19 -3.79
C MET A 1 -14.64 0.83 -4.39
N SER A 2 -15.59 1.27 -3.59
CA SER A 2 -16.80 1.93 -4.08
C SER A 2 -16.48 3.35 -4.54
N GLU A 3 -17.26 3.83 -5.52
CA GLU A 3 -17.18 5.20 -6.00
C GLU A 3 -17.41 6.20 -4.88
N LEU A 4 -18.41 5.94 -4.03
CA LEU A 4 -18.75 6.81 -2.90
C LEU A 4 -17.61 6.91 -1.90
N PHE A 5 -16.95 5.79 -1.58
CA PHE A 5 -15.78 5.80 -0.69
C PHE A 5 -14.67 6.66 -1.27
N TYR A 6 -14.38 6.51 -2.55
CA TYR A 6 -13.33 7.26 -3.22
C TYR A 6 -13.61 8.76 -3.22
N GLU A 7 -14.84 9.15 -3.54
CA GLU A 7 -15.25 10.56 -3.54
C GLU A 7 -15.13 11.17 -2.16
N ASN A 8 -15.61 10.48 -1.14
CA ASN A 8 -15.54 10.95 0.25
C ASN A 8 -14.08 11.08 0.71
N TYR A 9 -13.24 10.11 0.34
CA TYR A 9 -11.81 10.16 0.65
C TYR A 9 -11.16 11.40 0.01
N MET A 10 -11.46 11.67 -1.24
CA MET A 10 -10.87 12.81 -1.96
C MET A 10 -11.27 14.14 -1.33
N LYS A 11 -12.53 14.29 -0.91
CA LYS A 11 -13.00 15.49 -0.23
C LYS A 11 -12.29 15.69 1.12
N ALA A 12 -12.18 14.63 1.90
CA ALA A 12 -11.48 14.69 3.20
C ALA A 12 -9.99 14.96 3.01
N SER A 13 -9.38 14.37 2.00
CA SER A 13 -7.98 14.57 1.65
C SER A 13 -7.68 16.04 1.31
N GLU A 14 -8.58 16.71 0.59
CA GLU A 14 -8.42 18.13 0.29
C GLU A 14 -8.45 18.98 1.56
N LYS A 15 -9.31 18.65 2.52
CA LYS A 15 -9.35 19.34 3.81
C LYS A 15 -8.07 19.12 4.60
N PHE A 16 -7.54 17.92 4.59
CA PHE A 16 -6.28 17.59 5.27
C PHE A 16 -5.12 18.38 4.68
N LYS A 17 -5.09 18.54 3.37
CA LYS A 17 -4.03 19.30 2.68
C LYS A 17 -3.99 20.78 3.08
N GLN A 18 -5.08 21.28 3.67
CA GLN A 18 -5.11 22.67 4.16
C GLN A 18 -4.28 22.87 5.42
N LEU A 19 -3.85 21.79 6.09
CA LEU A 19 -2.87 21.83 7.17
C LEU A 19 -1.47 21.92 6.56
N ALA A 20 -1.12 23.09 6.05
CA ALA A 20 -0.07 23.30 5.08
C ALA A 20 1.29 22.69 5.45
N GLN A 21 1.81 22.96 6.65
CA GLN A 21 3.16 22.52 7.01
C GLN A 21 3.26 20.99 7.11
N SER A 22 2.34 20.34 7.82
CA SER A 22 2.36 18.89 7.98
C SER A 22 2.08 18.17 6.68
N SER A 23 1.18 18.70 5.84
CA SER A 23 0.88 18.14 4.52
C SER A 23 2.08 18.21 3.60
N GLN A 24 2.79 19.34 3.60
CA GLN A 24 4.00 19.53 2.79
C GLN A 24 5.13 18.62 3.26
N ALA A 25 5.31 18.49 4.58
CA ALA A 25 6.31 17.60 5.15
C ALA A 25 6.02 16.13 4.78
N TYR A 26 4.77 15.71 4.86
CA TYR A 26 4.36 14.37 4.47
C TYR A 26 4.60 14.13 2.97
N ALA A 27 4.19 15.09 2.13
CA ALA A 27 4.38 14.98 0.69
C ALA A 27 5.85 14.90 0.31
N ALA A 28 6.71 15.71 0.95
CA ALA A 28 8.14 15.68 0.71
C ALA A 28 8.75 14.33 1.11
N TRP A 29 8.38 13.81 2.27
CA TRP A 29 8.83 12.49 2.73
C TRP A 29 8.38 11.38 1.79
N LYS A 30 7.10 11.37 1.43
CA LYS A 30 6.53 10.39 0.50
C LYS A 30 7.27 10.40 -0.84
N ASN A 31 7.46 11.59 -1.41
CA ASN A 31 8.14 11.74 -2.69
C ASN A 31 9.59 11.25 -2.63
N ALA A 32 10.29 11.55 -1.55
CA ALA A 32 11.67 11.09 -1.35
C ALA A 32 11.72 9.57 -1.20
N ALA A 33 10.80 9.00 -0.43
CA ALA A 33 10.76 7.55 -0.22
C ALA A 33 10.45 6.79 -1.51
N MET A 34 9.58 7.33 -2.35
CA MET A 34 9.14 6.67 -3.59
C MET A 34 10.01 6.99 -4.80
N ALA A 35 10.98 7.92 -4.66
CA ALA A 35 11.90 8.25 -5.76
C ALA A 35 12.82 7.07 -6.07
N ALA A 36 13.23 6.96 -7.33
CA ALA A 36 14.17 5.93 -7.75
C ALA A 36 15.48 6.06 -6.97
N GLY A 37 15.96 4.94 -6.48
CA GLY A 37 17.23 4.80 -5.79
C GLY A 37 17.87 3.47 -6.17
N ALA A 38 18.34 2.71 -5.19
CA ALA A 38 18.79 1.33 -5.43
C ALA A 38 17.65 0.47 -6.00
N LEU A 39 16.42 0.79 -5.61
CA LEU A 39 15.21 0.19 -6.19
C LEU A 39 14.59 1.19 -7.16
N ASP A 40 14.16 0.73 -8.32
CA ASP A 40 13.50 1.60 -9.29
C ASP A 40 12.04 1.90 -8.88
N LYS A 41 11.41 2.83 -9.60
CA LYS A 41 10.05 3.26 -9.27
C LYS A 41 9.04 2.14 -9.40
N LYS A 42 9.16 1.27 -10.42
CA LYS A 42 8.26 0.13 -10.59
C LYS A 42 8.35 -0.81 -9.37
N THR A 43 9.55 -1.15 -8.96
CA THR A 43 9.78 -2.00 -7.80
C THR A 43 9.21 -1.39 -6.54
N LYS A 44 9.42 -0.09 -6.33
CA LYS A 44 8.87 0.61 -5.15
C LYS A 44 7.35 0.62 -5.15
N GLU A 45 6.72 0.79 -6.29
CA GLU A 45 5.24 0.72 -6.37
C GLU A 45 4.73 -0.70 -6.12
N LEU A 46 5.45 -1.72 -6.57
CA LEU A 46 5.09 -3.11 -6.29
C LEU A 46 5.23 -3.44 -4.80
N ILE A 47 6.28 -2.94 -4.15
CA ILE A 47 6.46 -3.07 -2.70
C ILE A 47 5.31 -2.38 -1.96
N ALA A 48 4.98 -1.15 -2.36
CA ALA A 48 3.89 -0.38 -1.78
C ALA A 48 2.54 -1.10 -1.96
N LEU A 49 2.33 -1.72 -3.12
CA LEU A 49 1.13 -2.50 -3.38
C LEU A 49 1.03 -3.70 -2.45
N GLY A 50 2.13 -4.43 -2.26
CA GLY A 50 2.17 -5.56 -1.33
C GLY A 50 1.88 -5.15 0.11
N ALA A 51 2.49 -4.05 0.56
CA ALA A 51 2.21 -3.48 1.89
C ALA A 51 0.74 -3.08 2.02
N SER A 52 0.19 -2.45 0.97
CA SER A 52 -1.22 -2.03 0.92
C SER A 52 -2.18 -3.20 1.05
N CYS A 53 -1.88 -4.30 0.36
CA CYS A 53 -2.67 -5.53 0.47
C CYS A 53 -2.64 -6.09 1.89
N ALA A 54 -1.46 -6.15 2.50
CA ALA A 54 -1.29 -6.70 3.84
C ALA A 54 -2.03 -5.90 4.91
N ILE A 55 -2.07 -4.58 4.79
CA ILE A 55 -2.80 -3.71 5.73
C ILE A 55 -4.25 -3.47 5.31
N GLN A 56 -4.67 -4.00 4.17
CA GLN A 56 -6.05 -3.91 3.65
C GLN A 56 -6.51 -2.46 3.45
N CYS A 57 -5.64 -1.63 2.88
CA CYS A 57 -5.94 -0.25 2.55
C CYS A 57 -6.47 -0.16 1.12
N GLU A 58 -7.79 -0.11 0.94
CA GLU A 58 -8.41 -0.08 -0.40
C GLU A 58 -7.89 1.06 -1.27
N TYR A 59 -7.83 2.26 -0.71
CA TYR A 59 -7.31 3.41 -1.45
C TYR A 59 -5.86 3.21 -1.88
N CYS A 60 -5.04 2.68 -0.97
CA CYS A 60 -3.62 2.44 -1.24
C CYS A 60 -3.44 1.40 -2.35
N ILE A 61 -4.24 0.32 -2.33
CA ILE A 61 -4.22 -0.72 -3.35
C ILE A 61 -4.51 -0.11 -4.72
N ASP A 62 -5.59 0.66 -4.81
CA ASP A 62 -6.01 1.29 -6.06
C ASP A 62 -4.93 2.24 -6.60
N SER A 63 -4.40 3.11 -5.74
CA SER A 63 -3.38 4.09 -6.10
C SER A 63 -2.08 3.42 -6.56
N HIS A 64 -1.56 2.48 -5.78
CA HIS A 64 -0.28 1.85 -6.10
C HIS A 64 -0.37 0.86 -7.25
N ALA A 65 -1.51 0.20 -7.45
CA ALA A 65 -1.73 -0.65 -8.62
C ALA A 65 -1.70 0.17 -9.91
N GLN A 66 -2.36 1.32 -9.91
CA GLN A 66 -2.34 2.22 -11.08
C GLN A 66 -0.93 2.73 -11.39
N LYS A 67 -0.19 3.13 -10.37
CA LYS A 67 1.18 3.63 -10.53
C LYS A 67 2.13 2.52 -10.98
N ALA A 68 2.01 1.33 -10.40
CA ALA A 68 2.80 0.18 -10.82
C ALA A 68 2.59 -0.11 -12.29
N LYS A 69 1.33 -0.11 -12.74
CA LYS A 69 0.98 -0.31 -14.15
C LYS A 69 1.61 0.78 -15.03
N ALA A 70 1.54 2.03 -14.60
CA ALA A 70 2.12 3.15 -15.34
C ALA A 70 3.64 3.02 -15.50
N TYR A 71 4.31 2.41 -14.52
CA TYR A 71 5.76 2.13 -14.60
C TYR A 71 6.07 0.78 -15.24
N GLY A 72 5.10 0.13 -15.86
CA GLY A 72 5.32 -1.06 -16.66
C GLY A 72 5.15 -2.39 -15.94
N ALA A 73 4.56 -2.40 -14.75
CA ALA A 73 4.27 -3.66 -14.07
C ALA A 73 3.23 -4.45 -14.85
N THR A 74 3.49 -5.74 -15.03
CA THR A 74 2.58 -6.66 -15.71
C THR A 74 1.54 -7.18 -14.74
N GLU A 75 0.44 -7.69 -15.29
CA GLU A 75 -0.59 -8.37 -14.48
C GLU A 75 0.01 -9.52 -13.69
N GLN A 76 0.94 -10.27 -14.28
CA GLN A 76 1.60 -11.37 -13.60
C GLN A 76 2.44 -10.88 -12.42
N GLU A 77 3.19 -9.81 -12.59
CA GLU A 77 3.97 -9.21 -11.49
C GLU A 77 3.07 -8.79 -10.33
N VAL A 78 1.95 -8.14 -10.64
CA VAL A 78 0.98 -7.74 -9.62
C VAL A 78 0.38 -8.97 -8.92
N THR A 79 0.05 -10.01 -9.68
CA THR A 79 -0.47 -11.28 -9.12
C THR A 79 0.52 -11.89 -8.14
N GLU A 80 1.80 -11.90 -8.48
CA GLU A 80 2.84 -12.43 -7.61
C GLU A 80 3.02 -11.59 -6.34
N VAL A 81 2.89 -10.27 -6.44
CA VAL A 81 2.89 -9.38 -5.26
C VAL A 81 1.78 -9.77 -4.29
N ILE A 82 0.57 -9.99 -4.80
CA ILE A 82 -0.58 -10.40 -3.99
C ILE A 82 -0.29 -11.74 -3.31
N GLN A 83 0.29 -12.68 -4.04
CA GLN A 83 0.64 -13.99 -3.50
C GLN A 83 1.66 -13.87 -2.36
N VAL A 84 2.70 -13.06 -2.54
CA VAL A 84 3.71 -12.83 -1.50
C VAL A 84 3.09 -12.19 -0.27
N ALA A 85 2.26 -11.18 -0.44
CA ALA A 85 1.56 -10.53 0.68
C ALA A 85 0.67 -11.53 1.43
N THR A 86 -0.01 -12.42 0.69
CA THR A 86 -0.86 -13.47 1.27
C THR A 86 -0.04 -14.43 2.14
N VAL A 87 1.08 -14.89 1.64
CA VAL A 87 1.96 -15.81 2.38
C VAL A 87 2.51 -15.17 3.66
N VAL A 88 2.89 -13.90 3.58
CA VAL A 88 3.37 -13.15 4.76
C VAL A 88 2.26 -13.02 5.80
N LYS A 89 1.04 -12.69 5.39
CA LYS A 89 -0.10 -12.59 6.31
C LYS A 89 -0.45 -13.96 6.91
N ALA A 90 -0.39 -15.01 6.13
CA ALA A 90 -0.63 -16.38 6.61
C ALA A 90 0.39 -16.76 7.69
N GLY A 91 1.67 -16.51 7.43
CA GLY A 91 2.74 -16.76 8.41
C GLY A 91 2.55 -15.97 9.68
N SER A 92 2.19 -14.69 9.57
CA SER A 92 1.89 -13.83 10.71
C SER A 92 0.71 -14.38 11.53
N THR A 93 -0.35 -14.81 10.87
CA THR A 93 -1.54 -15.37 11.51
C THR A 93 -1.19 -16.63 12.29
N ILE A 94 -0.41 -17.53 11.71
CA ILE A 94 0.05 -18.75 12.37
C ILE A 94 0.88 -18.41 13.61
N SER A 95 1.86 -17.51 13.46
CA SER A 95 2.77 -17.12 14.55
C SER A 95 2.04 -16.53 15.74
N TYR A 96 1.00 -15.73 15.50
CA TYR A 96 0.19 -15.17 16.56
C TYR A 96 -0.82 -16.17 17.12
N GLY A 97 -1.49 -16.90 16.22
CA GLY A 97 -2.57 -17.82 16.59
C GLY A 97 -2.10 -18.98 17.45
N ILE A 98 -0.87 -19.45 17.26
CA ILE A 98 -0.31 -20.55 18.03
C ILE A 98 -0.28 -20.25 19.54
N LYS A 99 -0.25 -18.98 19.92
CA LYS A 99 -0.30 -18.57 21.33
C LYS A 99 -1.58 -19.02 22.02
N ALA A 100 -2.67 -19.18 21.27
CA ALA A 100 -3.92 -19.66 21.83
C ALA A 100 -3.78 -21.07 22.44
N LEU A 101 -2.86 -21.86 21.91
CA LEU A 101 -2.62 -23.22 22.39
C LEU A 101 -1.97 -23.25 23.78
N GLU A 102 -1.43 -22.13 24.24
CA GLU A 102 -0.88 -22.02 25.62
C GLU A 102 -1.95 -22.20 26.70
N HIS A 103 -3.24 -22.06 26.32
CA HIS A 103 -4.37 -22.25 27.23
C HIS A 103 -4.82 -23.71 27.35
N TYR A 104 -4.18 -24.61 26.65
CA TYR A 104 -4.47 -26.05 26.66
C TYR A 104 -3.22 -26.83 27.09
#